data_02e8fefbb23981fb129b2dc7614433af
#
_entry.id   02e8fefbb23981fb129b2dc7614433af
#
_cell.length_a   1.000
_cell.length_b   1.000
_cell.length_c   1.000
_cell.angle_alpha   90.00
_cell.angle_beta   90.00
_cell.angle_gamma   90.00
#
_symmetry.space_group_name_H-M   'P 1'
#
loop_
_entity.id
_entity.type
_entity.pdbx_description
1 polymer ?
#
loop_
_entity_poly.entity_id
_entity_poly.type
_entity_poly.pdbx_seq_one_letter_code
_entity_poly.pdbx_strand_id
1 'polypeptide(L)'
;MRILVVCGAGASSTFVAQRVRHAAHAEGLDYSAFAGTEQSLPIDLDAADVVLVGPHLVHALERIERDAAARGTTVVLLPSDIFGDRDGTRTLALVRAAIGSPGGRLPAADAAPPLQD
;
A
#
# COMPACT_ATOMS: atom_id res chain seq x y z
N MET A 1 -0.95 -6.68 -10.56
CA MET A 1 -1.11 -5.43 -9.79
C MET A 1 0.24 -4.95 -9.27
N ARG A 2 0.47 -3.67 -9.32
CA ARG A 2 1.76 -3.09 -8.98
C ARG A 2 1.64 -2.29 -7.70
N ILE A 3 2.47 -2.61 -6.73
CA ILE A 3 2.45 -2.00 -5.40
C ILE A 3 3.74 -1.20 -5.21
N LEU A 4 3.60 0.08 -4.95
CA LEU A 4 4.73 0.95 -4.63
C LEU A 4 4.82 1.09 -3.11
N VAL A 5 6.03 0.99 -2.56
CA VAL A 5 6.25 1.18 -1.13
C VAL A 5 7.19 2.35 -0.91
N VAL A 6 6.75 3.33 -0.14
CA VAL A 6 7.54 4.52 0.19
C VAL A 6 7.53 4.69 1.70
N CYS A 7 8.69 4.59 2.32
CA CYS A 7 8.78 4.60 3.79
C CYS A 7 9.65 5.71 4.37
N GLY A 8 10.16 6.59 3.55
CA GLY A 8 11.00 7.69 4.04
C GLY A 8 12.47 7.30 4.22
N ALA A 9 12.75 6.08 4.61
CA ALA A 9 14.11 5.54 4.67
C ALA A 9 14.21 4.42 3.67
N GLY A 10 15.12 4.51 2.71
CA GLY A 10 15.16 3.62 1.56
C GLY A 10 15.20 2.14 1.90
N ALA A 11 15.97 1.74 2.91
CA ALA A 11 16.13 0.32 3.26
C ALA A 11 14.81 -0.29 3.75
N SER A 12 14.02 0.44 4.53
CA SER A 12 12.77 -0.10 5.06
C SER A 12 11.72 -0.33 3.98
N SER A 13 11.66 0.53 2.97
CA SER A 13 10.70 0.31 1.88
C SER A 13 11.06 -0.93 1.07
N THR A 14 12.35 -1.20 0.90
CA THR A 14 12.79 -2.42 0.23
C THR A 14 12.36 -3.67 0.99
N PHE A 15 12.53 -3.68 2.31
CA PHE A 15 12.12 -4.82 3.13
C PHE A 15 10.61 -5.04 3.07
N VAL A 16 9.84 -3.98 3.18
CA VAL A 16 8.38 -4.12 3.11
C VAL A 16 7.95 -4.63 1.73
N ALA A 17 8.54 -4.11 0.66
CA ALA A 17 8.22 -4.57 -0.70
C ALA A 17 8.52 -6.06 -0.87
N GLN A 18 9.67 -6.52 -0.36
CA GLN A 18 10.05 -7.94 -0.44
C GLN A 18 9.07 -8.82 0.32
N ARG A 19 8.67 -8.39 1.51
CA ARG A 19 7.75 -9.16 2.35
C ARG A 19 6.37 -9.28 1.70
N VAL A 20 5.88 -8.18 1.14
CA VAL A 20 4.58 -8.19 0.46
C VAL A 20 4.63 -9.10 -0.76
N ARG A 21 5.69 -9.01 -1.55
CA ARG A 21 5.87 -9.87 -2.72
C ARG A 21 5.87 -11.35 -2.33
N HIS A 22 6.59 -11.66 -1.25
CA HIS A 22 6.68 -13.02 -0.76
C HIS A 22 5.31 -13.53 -0.30
N ALA A 23 4.59 -12.74 0.46
CA ALA A 23 3.26 -13.11 0.94
C ALA A 23 2.27 -13.31 -0.21
N ALA A 24 2.31 -12.40 -1.18
CA ALA A 24 1.42 -12.49 -2.34
C ALA A 24 1.71 -13.75 -3.16
N HIS A 25 3.00 -14.04 -3.36
CA HIS A 25 3.39 -15.24 -4.09
C HIS A 25 2.91 -16.51 -3.38
N ALA A 26 3.02 -16.54 -2.08
CA ALA A 26 2.59 -17.69 -1.28
C ALA A 26 1.07 -17.94 -1.41
N GLU A 27 0.31 -16.89 -1.70
CA GLU A 27 -1.14 -17.01 -1.90
C GLU A 27 -1.53 -17.12 -3.37
N GLY A 28 -0.56 -17.27 -4.26
CA GLY A 28 -0.83 -17.41 -5.68
C GLY A 28 -1.27 -16.12 -6.36
N LEU A 29 -1.00 -14.97 -5.77
CA LEU A 29 -1.38 -13.69 -6.32
C LEU A 29 -0.29 -13.14 -7.24
N ASP A 30 -0.69 -12.57 -8.36
CA ASP A 30 0.23 -11.98 -9.33
C ASP A 30 0.44 -10.50 -9.00
N TYR A 31 1.04 -10.24 -7.85
CA TYR A 31 1.35 -8.88 -7.39
C TYR A 31 2.85 -8.64 -7.50
N SER A 32 3.23 -7.50 -8.04
CA SER A 32 4.60 -7.02 -7.98
C SER A 32 4.67 -5.89 -6.97
N ALA A 33 5.80 -5.77 -6.28
CA ALA A 33 6.01 -4.71 -5.32
C ALA A 33 7.41 -4.16 -5.50
N PHE A 34 7.54 -2.84 -5.45
CA PHE A 34 8.82 -2.18 -5.62
C PHE A 34 8.93 -1.00 -4.66
N ALA A 35 10.16 -0.67 -4.31
CA ALA A 35 10.44 0.40 -3.37
C ALA A 35 10.70 1.70 -4.12
N GLY A 36 10.23 2.81 -3.55
CA GLY A 36 10.50 4.13 -4.07
C GLY A 36 10.91 5.07 -2.95
N THR A 37 11.18 6.29 -3.31
CA THR A 37 11.52 7.35 -2.36
C THR A 37 10.51 8.47 -2.48
N GLU A 38 10.56 9.39 -1.53
CA GLU A 38 9.73 10.59 -1.61
C GLU A 38 10.02 11.38 -2.88
N GLN A 39 11.28 11.43 -3.28
CA GLN A 39 11.71 12.16 -4.48
C GLN A 39 11.23 11.49 -5.77
N SER A 40 11.20 10.16 -5.81
CA SER A 40 10.77 9.44 -7.02
C SER A 40 9.26 9.27 -7.09
N LEU A 41 8.55 9.66 -6.05
CA LEU A 41 7.12 9.40 -5.92
C LEU A 41 6.28 9.86 -7.12
N PRO A 42 6.45 11.08 -7.64
CA PRO A 42 5.62 11.52 -8.77
C PRO A 42 5.75 10.64 -10.01
N ILE A 43 6.94 10.09 -10.24
CA ILE A 43 7.18 9.19 -11.37
C ILE A 43 6.65 7.80 -11.06
N ASP A 44 6.94 7.30 -9.86
CA ASP A 44 6.58 5.93 -9.48
C ASP A 44 5.08 5.75 -9.37
N LEU A 45 4.33 6.78 -8.96
CA LEU A 45 2.89 6.70 -8.86
C LEU A 45 2.23 6.40 -10.21
N ASP A 46 2.81 6.85 -11.31
CA ASP A 46 2.28 6.57 -12.63
C ASP A 46 2.29 5.09 -12.95
N ALA A 47 3.18 4.33 -12.33
CA ALA A 47 3.34 2.90 -12.57
C ALA A 47 2.69 2.05 -11.49
N ALA A 48 2.04 2.65 -10.51
CA ALA A 48 1.52 1.93 -9.36
C ALA A 48 0.00 1.91 -9.31
N ASP A 49 -0.55 0.78 -8.90
CA ASP A 49 -1.98 0.65 -8.63
C ASP A 49 -2.28 0.98 -7.16
N VAL A 50 -1.34 0.67 -6.29
CA VAL A 50 -1.45 0.91 -4.85
C VAL A 50 -0.12 1.49 -4.36
N VAL A 51 -0.17 2.49 -3.49
CA VAL A 51 1.01 2.98 -2.81
C VAL A 51 0.87 2.75 -1.31
N LEU A 52 1.87 2.10 -0.72
CA LEU A 52 1.96 1.89 0.72
C LEU A 52 2.87 2.97 1.29
N VAL A 53 2.32 3.78 2.17
CA VAL A 53 3.04 4.91 2.75
C VAL A 53 3.47 4.53 4.16
N GLY A 54 4.77 4.57 4.42
CA GLY A 54 5.31 4.24 5.73
C GLY A 54 4.90 5.26 6.79
N PRO A 55 4.86 4.85 8.05
CA PRO A 55 4.39 5.74 9.12
C PRO A 55 5.25 6.97 9.30
N HIS A 56 6.50 6.93 8.85
CA HIS A 56 7.39 8.09 8.94
C HIS A 56 7.02 9.20 7.98
N LEU A 57 6.17 8.91 6.99
CA LEU A 57 5.74 9.89 5.99
C LEU A 57 4.33 10.40 6.22
N VAL A 58 3.79 10.20 7.41
CA VAL A 58 2.43 10.65 7.73
C VAL A 58 2.27 12.15 7.49
N HIS A 59 3.33 12.93 7.70
CA HIS A 59 3.30 14.37 7.48
C HIS A 59 3.12 14.74 6.01
N ALA A 60 3.43 13.84 5.10
CA ALA A 60 3.29 14.05 3.66
C ALA A 60 2.07 13.35 3.08
N LEU A 61 1.29 12.69 3.92
CA LEU A 61 0.19 11.83 3.47
C LEU A 61 -0.82 12.57 2.61
N GLU A 62 -1.20 13.77 3.02
CA GLU A 62 -2.20 14.55 2.29
C GLU A 62 -1.74 14.88 0.88
N ARG A 63 -0.47 15.26 0.73
CA ARG A 63 0.10 15.53 -0.59
C ARG A 63 0.14 14.25 -1.42
N ILE A 64 0.54 13.15 -0.81
CA ILE A 64 0.61 11.86 -1.51
C ILE A 64 -0.78 11.43 -1.96
N GLU A 65 -1.78 11.60 -1.12
CA GLU A 65 -3.16 11.27 -1.49
C GLU A 65 -3.65 12.10 -2.67
N ARG A 66 -3.31 13.37 -2.71
CA ARG A 66 -3.68 14.23 -3.84
C ARG A 66 -3.03 13.77 -5.13
N ASP A 67 -1.74 13.47 -5.07
CA ASP A 67 -0.99 13.04 -6.25
C ASP A 67 -1.49 11.68 -6.73
N ALA A 68 -1.79 10.79 -5.80
CA ALA A 68 -2.30 9.46 -6.11
C ALA A 68 -3.71 9.53 -6.72
N ALA A 69 -4.56 10.39 -6.18
CA ALA A 69 -5.93 10.53 -6.67
C ALA A 69 -5.96 10.97 -8.13
N ALA A 70 -5.03 11.84 -8.51
CA ALA A 70 -4.93 12.31 -9.89
C ALA A 70 -4.59 11.18 -10.85
N ARG A 71 -4.03 10.08 -10.36
CA ARG A 71 -3.61 8.93 -11.15
C ARG A 71 -4.47 7.70 -10.92
N GLY A 72 -5.47 7.78 -10.06
CA GLY A 72 -6.30 6.64 -9.71
C GLY A 72 -5.60 5.60 -8.85
N THR A 73 -4.52 5.98 -8.18
CA THR A 73 -3.75 5.07 -7.32
C THR A 73 -4.35 5.05 -5.91
N THR A 74 -4.53 3.86 -5.36
CA THR A 74 -5.04 3.68 -4.01
C THR A 74 -3.93 3.90 -2.99
N VAL A 75 -4.19 4.65 -1.93
CA VAL A 75 -3.21 4.95 -0.89
C VAL A 75 -3.52 4.17 0.37
N VAL A 76 -2.50 3.54 0.96
CA VAL A 76 -2.61 2.83 2.23
C VAL A 76 -1.53 3.36 3.16
N LEU A 77 -1.92 3.94 4.29
CA LEU A 77 -0.98 4.34 5.32
C LEU A 77 -0.67 3.13 6.20
N LEU A 78 0.59 2.77 6.29
CA LEU A 78 1.01 1.63 7.10
C LEU A 78 1.03 2.01 8.57
N PRO A 79 0.61 1.11 9.46
CA PRO A 79 0.66 1.37 10.91
C PRO A 79 2.10 1.40 11.40
N SER A 80 2.31 2.03 12.56
CA SER A 80 3.65 2.25 13.09
C SER A 80 4.40 0.96 13.43
N ASP A 81 3.68 -0.13 13.67
CA ASP A 81 4.29 -1.42 14.01
C ASP A 81 4.44 -2.36 12.81
N ILE A 82 4.27 -1.82 11.60
CA ILE A 82 4.29 -2.65 10.39
C ILE A 82 5.62 -3.38 10.18
N PHE A 83 6.71 -2.82 10.68
CA PHE A 83 8.02 -3.43 10.49
C PHE A 83 8.20 -4.72 11.29
N GLY A 84 7.28 -5.02 12.21
CA GLY A 84 7.22 -6.31 12.88
C GLY A 84 6.55 -7.41 12.08
N ASP A 85 5.96 -7.06 10.95
CA ASP A 85 5.25 -8.01 10.07
C ASP A 85 6.28 -8.71 9.17
N ARG A 86 6.95 -9.70 9.71
CA ARG A 86 8.13 -10.30 9.09
C ARG A 86 7.84 -11.09 7.82
N ASP A 87 6.65 -11.69 7.73
CA ASP A 87 6.27 -12.50 6.58
C ASP A 87 5.39 -11.75 5.58
N GLY A 88 5.05 -10.51 5.86
CA GLY A 88 4.28 -9.67 4.96
C GLY A 88 2.79 -9.96 4.91
N THR A 89 2.29 -10.91 5.70
CA THR A 89 0.87 -11.28 5.64
C THR A 89 -0.05 -10.15 6.08
N ARG A 90 0.33 -9.42 7.12
CA ARG A 90 -0.46 -8.31 7.62
C ARG A 90 -0.48 -7.16 6.61
N THR A 91 0.67 -6.87 6.01
CA THR A 91 0.78 -5.84 5.00
C THR A 91 -0.05 -6.21 3.76
N LEU A 92 0.03 -7.46 3.34
CA LEU A 92 -0.78 -7.95 2.23
C LEU A 92 -2.27 -7.83 2.52
N ALA A 93 -2.68 -8.13 3.75
CA ALA A 93 -4.08 -8.00 4.14
C ALA A 93 -4.56 -6.55 4.03
N LEU A 94 -3.71 -5.59 4.41
CA LEU A 94 -4.04 -4.17 4.26
C LEU A 94 -4.23 -3.78 2.80
N VAL A 95 -3.37 -4.28 1.92
CA VAL A 95 -3.49 -4.03 0.48
C VAL A 95 -4.79 -4.60 -0.05
N ARG A 96 -5.10 -5.84 0.28
CA ARG A 96 -6.30 -6.51 -0.21
C ARG A 96 -7.57 -5.83 0.29
N ALA A 97 -7.57 -5.38 1.54
CA ALA A 97 -8.70 -4.65 2.09
C ALA A 97 -8.95 -3.34 1.33
N ALA A 98 -7.88 -2.65 1.00
CA ALA A 98 -7.98 -1.37 0.31
C ALA A 98 -8.50 -1.52 -1.12
N ILE A 99 -7.97 -2.50 -1.87
CA ILE A 99 -8.36 -2.68 -3.26
C ILE A 99 -9.69 -3.42 -3.41
N GLY A 100 -10.10 -4.13 -2.36
CA GLY A 100 -11.39 -4.81 -2.37
C GLY A 100 -12.56 -3.88 -2.15
N SER A 101 -12.32 -2.60 -1.81
CA SER A 101 -13.37 -1.64 -1.54
C SER A 101 -13.69 -0.85 -2.80
N PRO A 102 -14.95 -0.76 -3.18
CA PRO A 102 -15.33 0.08 -4.31
C PRO A 102 -14.86 1.52 -4.09
N GLY A 103 -14.29 2.11 -5.12
CA GLY A 103 -13.78 3.45 -5.02
C GLY A 103 -12.41 3.53 -4.38
N GLY A 104 -11.78 2.39 -4.13
CA GLY A 104 -10.42 2.35 -3.60
C GLY A 104 -10.30 2.74 -2.14
N ARG A 105 -11.37 2.63 -1.38
CA ARG A 105 -11.30 2.88 0.06
C ARG A 105 -12.21 1.91 0.78
N LEU A 106 -11.96 1.75 2.06
CA LEU A 106 -12.75 0.87 2.88
C LEU A 106 -14.18 1.39 2.97
N PRO A 107 -15.17 0.53 2.84
CA PRO A 107 -16.52 0.92 3.12
C PRO A 107 -16.60 1.37 4.57
N ALA A 108 -17.21 2.48 4.78
CA ALA A 108 -17.41 2.87 6.15
C ALA A 108 -18.33 1.85 6.72
N ALA A 109 -17.81 1.12 7.47
CA ALA A 109 -18.55 0.08 8.04
C ALA A 109 -19.98 -0.02 7.53
N ASP A 110 -20.18 0.41 6.67
CA ASP A 110 -21.09 0.32 6.04
C ASP A 110 -21.38 -0.67 5.45
N ALA A 111 -21.37 -0.64 5.75
CA ALA A 111 -21.47 -1.14 5.37
C ALA A 111 -21.59 -2.24 5.23
N ALA A 112 -21.94 -2.44 5.53
CA ALA A 112 -21.82 -3.19 5.29
C ALA A 112 -22.00 -4.18 5.18
N PRO A 113 -22.33 -4.39 5.20
CA PRO A 113 -22.23 -5.20 5.00
C PRO A 113 -22.43 -6.14 4.83
N PRO A 114 -22.77 -6.25 4.73
CA PRO A 114 -22.58 -6.92 4.48
C PRO A 114 -22.45 -7.87 4.32
N LEU A 115 -22.53 -7.78 4.11
CA LEU A 115 -21.93 -8.25 3.73
C LEU A 115 -21.58 -9.10 3.86
N GLN A 116 -21.72 -9.12 3.84
CA GLN A 116 -21.01 -9.37 3.82
C GLN A 116 -20.62 -9.86 4.05
N ASP A 117 -21.14 -9.80 4.17
CA ASP A 117 -20.44 -9.66 4.29
C ASP A 117 -20.16 -9.91 4.43
#